data_4c09c237a1d9847c9151940a7bd1b5f9
#
_entry.id   4c09c237a1d9847c9151940a7bd1b5f9
#
_cell.length_a   1.000
_cell.length_b   1.000
_cell.length_c   1.000
_cell.angle_alpha   90.00
_cell.angle_beta   90.00
_cell.angle_gamma   90.00
#
_symmetry.space_group_name_H-M   'P 1'
#
loop_
_entity.id
_entity.type
_entity.pdbx_description
1 polymer ?
#
loop_
_entity_poly.entity_id
_entity_poly.type
_entity_poly.pdbx_seq_one_letter_code
_entity_poly.pdbx_strand_id
1 'polypeptide(L)'
;DFCLDIHSSNIFVREMPQVRLNEENAERLLPFAKMLNADFVWIFSSITVLDATLAYSLNHLGVPTLVAEMGVGNRINREYSQQLIDGIFNLMSNLGIWEIPEADNKIAVREPIISTEGEVNFLTAKESGIFVPSINSCGNIHMGDAIGDIIEPIEGRIIQHIESPVDGIVFTLRENPVVYKGALLARVHGGRV
;
A
#
# COMPACT_ATOMS: atom_id res chain seq x y z
N ASP A 1 -4.28 -22.33 -12.88
CA ASP A 1 -3.57 -21.11 -13.29
C ASP A 1 -3.66 -20.07 -12.17
N PHE A 2 -2.76 -19.10 -12.15
CA PHE A 2 -2.66 -18.04 -11.16
C PHE A 2 -2.34 -16.72 -11.86
N CYS A 3 -2.93 -15.61 -11.41
CA CYS A 3 -2.67 -14.28 -11.95
C CYS A 3 -2.12 -13.35 -10.87
N LEU A 4 -1.14 -12.54 -11.25
CA LEU A 4 -0.63 -11.42 -10.45
C LEU A 4 -0.77 -10.14 -11.27
N ASP A 5 -1.60 -9.22 -10.79
CA ASP A 5 -1.82 -7.91 -11.39
C ASP A 5 -0.96 -6.88 -10.64
N ILE A 6 0.00 -6.28 -11.35
CA ILE A 6 1.04 -5.44 -10.73
C ILE A 6 0.79 -3.99 -11.08
N HIS A 7 0.65 -3.16 -10.05
CA HIS A 7 0.42 -1.73 -10.15
C HIS A 7 1.50 -0.92 -9.44
N SER A 8 1.77 0.27 -9.95
CA SER A 8 2.27 1.37 -9.15
C SER A 8 1.11 2.23 -8.70
N SER A 9 1.25 2.92 -7.58
CA SER A 9 0.28 3.94 -7.17
C SER A 9 0.15 5.06 -8.21
N ASN A 10 -0.85 5.93 -8.05
CA ASN A 10 -0.97 7.12 -8.89
C ASN A 10 0.23 8.07 -8.68
N ILE A 11 0.29 9.16 -9.45
CA ILE A 11 1.38 10.17 -9.38
C ILE A 11 1.36 11.02 -8.11
N PHE A 12 0.35 10.89 -7.27
CA PHE A 12 0.15 11.78 -6.12
C PHE A 12 0.63 11.19 -4.81
N VAL A 13 0.53 9.89 -4.61
CA VAL A 13 0.86 9.22 -3.35
C VAL A 13 1.83 8.08 -3.56
N ARG A 14 2.74 7.90 -2.60
CA ARG A 14 3.59 6.72 -2.48
C ARG A 14 2.90 5.70 -1.62
N GLU A 15 2.94 4.45 -2.03
CA GLU A 15 2.45 3.34 -1.26
C GLU A 15 3.59 2.38 -0.91
N MET A 16 3.57 1.89 0.33
CA MET A 16 4.36 0.76 0.77
C MET A 16 4.01 -0.47 -0.06
N PRO A 17 4.95 -1.38 -0.36
CA PRO A 17 4.62 -2.63 -1.04
C PRO A 17 3.47 -3.37 -0.34
N GLN A 18 2.35 -3.48 -1.03
CA GLN A 18 1.13 -4.06 -0.47
C GLN A 18 0.42 -4.98 -1.46
N VAL A 19 -0.29 -5.96 -0.89
CA VAL A 19 -1.26 -6.76 -1.63
C VAL A 19 -2.66 -6.30 -1.22
N ARG A 20 -3.51 -6.08 -2.20
CA ARG A 20 -4.91 -5.71 -1.99
C ARG A 20 -5.80 -6.91 -2.23
N LEU A 21 -6.63 -7.22 -1.26
CA LEU A 21 -7.61 -8.31 -1.32
C LEU A 21 -9.01 -7.79 -1.08
N ASN A 22 -9.96 -8.31 -1.84
CA ASN A 22 -11.36 -8.17 -1.52
C ASN A 22 -11.72 -9.17 -0.40
N GLU A 23 -12.54 -8.74 0.56
CA GLU A 23 -12.98 -9.54 1.70
C GLU A 23 -13.58 -10.90 1.28
N GLU A 24 -14.35 -10.94 0.19
CA GLU A 24 -14.95 -12.17 -0.34
C GLU A 24 -13.92 -13.24 -0.72
N ASN A 25 -12.75 -12.83 -1.15
CA ASN A 25 -11.68 -13.71 -1.60
C ASN A 25 -10.52 -13.82 -0.59
N ALA A 26 -10.58 -13.08 0.53
CA ALA A 26 -9.47 -12.93 1.46
C ALA A 26 -9.02 -14.28 2.04
N GLU A 27 -9.95 -15.12 2.51
CA GLU A 27 -9.61 -16.42 3.08
C GLU A 27 -8.84 -17.30 2.08
N ARG A 28 -9.26 -17.32 0.83
CA ARG A 28 -8.64 -18.11 -0.23
C ARG A 28 -7.29 -17.56 -0.67
N LEU A 29 -7.15 -16.23 -0.74
CA LEU A 29 -6.00 -15.57 -1.35
C LEU A 29 -4.91 -15.15 -0.36
N LEU A 30 -5.24 -14.99 0.92
CA LEU A 30 -4.29 -14.56 1.95
C LEU A 30 -3.03 -15.42 2.05
N PRO A 31 -3.10 -16.78 1.96
CA PRO A 31 -1.89 -17.59 1.97
C PRO A 31 -0.92 -17.24 0.83
N PHE A 32 -1.42 -16.94 -0.35
CA PHE A 32 -0.61 -16.54 -1.50
C PHE A 32 -0.09 -15.10 -1.37
N ALA A 33 -0.91 -14.19 -0.81
CA ALA A 33 -0.50 -12.81 -0.55
C ALA A 33 0.72 -12.74 0.38
N LYS A 34 0.77 -13.59 1.40
CA LYS A 34 1.91 -13.72 2.32
C LYS A 34 3.20 -14.20 1.64
N MET A 35 3.11 -14.85 0.49
CA MET A 35 4.27 -15.33 -0.27
C MET A 35 4.90 -14.24 -1.15
N LEU A 36 4.21 -13.11 -1.39
CA LEU A 36 4.64 -12.06 -2.31
C LEU A 36 5.68 -11.07 -1.74
N ASN A 37 6.18 -11.30 -0.53
CA ASN A 37 7.18 -10.42 0.11
C ASN A 37 6.69 -8.96 0.23
N ALA A 38 5.38 -8.74 0.34
CA ALA A 38 4.81 -7.44 0.61
C ALA A 38 4.98 -7.07 2.09
N ASP A 39 5.03 -5.77 2.39
CA ASP A 39 5.06 -5.28 3.78
C ASP A 39 3.65 -5.23 4.39
N PHE A 40 2.60 -5.17 3.53
CA PHE A 40 1.24 -4.95 3.95
C PHE A 40 0.25 -5.77 3.11
N VAL A 41 -0.79 -6.31 3.75
CA VAL A 41 -1.96 -6.89 3.07
C VAL A 41 -3.19 -6.13 3.53
N TRP A 42 -3.82 -5.42 2.60
CA TRP A 42 -5.03 -4.67 2.87
C TRP A 42 -6.26 -5.42 2.38
N ILE A 43 -7.10 -5.84 3.33
CA ILE A 43 -8.38 -6.49 3.06
C ILE A 43 -9.48 -5.43 3.18
N PHE A 44 -10.22 -5.19 2.11
CA PHE A 44 -11.27 -4.18 2.07
C PHE A 44 -12.60 -4.78 1.63
N SER A 45 -13.71 -4.17 2.05
CA SER A 45 -15.04 -4.65 1.67
C SER A 45 -15.42 -4.26 0.23
N SER A 46 -16.24 -5.10 -0.40
CA SER A 46 -16.57 -5.03 -1.82
C SER A 46 -17.52 -3.89 -2.23
N ILE A 47 -17.89 -2.98 -1.33
CA ILE A 47 -18.87 -1.92 -1.63
C ILE A 47 -18.31 -0.83 -2.57
N THR A 48 -17.02 -0.85 -2.90
CA THR A 48 -16.39 0.14 -3.78
C THR A 48 -16.13 -0.43 -5.17
N VAL A 49 -16.53 0.27 -6.19
CA VAL A 49 -16.21 0.33 -7.65
C VAL A 49 -15.25 -0.73 -8.26
N LEU A 50 -15.05 -1.88 -7.63
CA LEU A 50 -14.03 -2.86 -8.04
C LEU A 50 -14.55 -3.96 -8.97
N ASP A 51 -15.86 -4.01 -9.21
CA ASP A 51 -16.52 -5.03 -10.07
C ASP A 51 -16.06 -4.99 -11.53
N ALA A 52 -15.37 -3.92 -11.94
CA ALA A 52 -14.82 -3.75 -13.28
C ALA A 52 -13.29 -4.00 -13.37
N THR A 53 -12.65 -4.44 -12.28
CA THR A 53 -11.20 -4.70 -12.29
C THR A 53 -10.87 -6.07 -12.87
N LEU A 54 -9.65 -6.22 -13.40
CA LEU A 54 -9.13 -7.51 -13.85
C LEU A 54 -9.17 -8.56 -12.73
N ALA A 55 -8.70 -8.18 -11.54
CA ALA A 55 -8.64 -9.08 -10.40
C ALA A 55 -10.04 -9.54 -9.95
N TYR A 56 -11.03 -8.65 -9.94
CA TYR A 56 -12.41 -9.04 -9.65
C TYR A 56 -12.92 -10.07 -10.67
N SER A 57 -12.80 -9.76 -11.96
CA SER A 57 -13.30 -10.63 -13.03
C SER A 57 -12.66 -12.01 -13.02
N LEU A 58 -11.34 -12.09 -12.85
CA LEU A 58 -10.62 -13.36 -12.82
C LEU A 58 -10.92 -14.17 -11.56
N ASN A 59 -10.98 -13.54 -10.38
CA ASN A 59 -11.35 -14.20 -9.15
C ASN A 59 -12.79 -14.75 -9.20
N HIS A 60 -13.71 -14.03 -9.83
CA HIS A 60 -15.09 -14.49 -10.03
C HIS A 60 -15.17 -15.68 -10.99
N LEU A 61 -14.27 -15.75 -11.97
CA LEU A 61 -14.12 -16.88 -12.88
C LEU A 61 -13.32 -18.06 -12.27
N GLY A 62 -12.92 -17.97 -11.00
CA GLY A 62 -12.21 -19.02 -10.28
C GLY A 62 -10.70 -19.02 -10.48
N VAL A 63 -10.13 -18.03 -11.19
CA VAL A 63 -8.68 -17.87 -11.33
C VAL A 63 -8.14 -17.07 -10.13
N PRO A 64 -7.34 -17.66 -9.23
CA PRO A 64 -6.75 -16.93 -8.12
C PRO A 64 -5.92 -15.75 -8.63
N THR A 65 -6.31 -14.53 -8.25
CA THR A 65 -5.67 -13.31 -8.73
C THR A 65 -5.37 -12.39 -7.56
N LEU A 66 -4.08 -12.02 -7.43
CA LEU A 66 -3.61 -11.03 -6.47
C LEU A 66 -3.38 -9.69 -7.17
N VAL A 67 -3.60 -8.59 -6.44
CA VAL A 67 -3.20 -7.25 -6.85
C VAL A 67 -2.05 -6.80 -5.96
N ALA A 68 -0.88 -6.57 -6.56
CA ALA A 68 0.26 -5.98 -5.88
C ALA A 68 0.36 -4.50 -6.26
N GLU A 69 0.48 -3.62 -5.26
CA GLU A 69 0.60 -2.18 -5.48
C GLU A 69 1.73 -1.60 -4.64
N MET A 70 2.57 -0.73 -5.24
CA MET A 70 3.73 -0.16 -4.55
C MET A 70 4.25 1.11 -5.21
N GLY A 71 4.98 1.90 -4.41
CA GLY A 71 5.68 3.06 -4.92
C GLY A 71 4.77 4.20 -5.35
N VAL A 72 5.21 5.00 -6.29
CA VAL A 72 4.48 6.15 -6.85
C VAL A 72 4.59 6.14 -8.37
N GLY A 73 3.53 6.51 -9.07
CA GLY A 73 3.51 6.56 -10.52
C GLY A 73 4.59 7.48 -11.09
N ASN A 74 5.05 7.15 -12.30
CA ASN A 74 6.11 7.85 -13.04
C ASN A 74 7.51 7.82 -12.38
N ARG A 75 7.73 6.95 -11.40
CA ARG A 75 9.05 6.76 -10.76
C ARG A 75 9.38 5.28 -10.64
N ILE A 76 10.66 4.96 -10.78
CA ILE A 76 11.20 3.61 -10.54
C ILE A 76 11.75 3.55 -9.13
N ASN A 77 11.22 2.65 -8.32
CA ASN A 77 11.77 2.29 -7.01
C ASN A 77 12.44 0.91 -7.13
N ARG A 78 13.78 0.90 -7.17
CA ARG A 78 14.55 -0.35 -7.35
C ARG A 78 14.40 -1.31 -6.17
N GLU A 79 14.32 -0.79 -4.95
CA GLU A 79 14.15 -1.59 -3.75
C GLU A 79 12.82 -2.34 -3.77
N TYR A 80 11.72 -1.62 -4.03
CA TYR A 80 10.39 -2.23 -4.13
C TYR A 80 10.28 -3.20 -5.32
N SER A 81 10.95 -2.88 -6.43
CA SER A 81 11.00 -3.78 -7.58
C SER A 81 11.71 -5.09 -7.24
N GLN A 82 12.86 -5.03 -6.55
CA GLN A 82 13.58 -6.23 -6.12
C GLN A 82 12.77 -7.03 -5.10
N GLN A 83 12.15 -6.35 -4.13
CA GLN A 83 11.28 -6.98 -3.13
C GLN A 83 10.14 -7.77 -3.78
N LEU A 84 9.49 -7.20 -4.81
CA LEU A 84 8.42 -7.89 -5.53
C LEU A 84 8.96 -9.06 -6.35
N ILE A 85 10.11 -8.90 -7.02
CA ILE A 85 10.75 -9.99 -7.78
C ILE A 85 11.04 -11.18 -6.87
N ASP A 86 11.61 -10.94 -5.70
CA ASP A 86 11.87 -11.98 -4.70
C ASP A 86 10.56 -12.66 -4.28
N GLY A 87 9.49 -11.88 -4.05
CA GLY A 87 8.17 -12.40 -3.74
C GLY A 87 7.56 -13.24 -4.87
N ILE A 88 7.71 -12.82 -6.12
CA ILE A 88 7.24 -13.58 -7.29
C ILE A 88 7.94 -14.93 -7.37
N PHE A 89 9.27 -14.97 -7.26
CA PHE A 89 10.02 -16.24 -7.29
C PHE A 89 9.65 -17.14 -6.10
N ASN A 90 9.46 -16.55 -4.91
CA ASN A 90 8.98 -17.30 -3.76
C ASN A 90 7.58 -17.89 -4.00
N LEU A 91 6.64 -17.12 -4.55
CA LEU A 91 5.30 -17.58 -4.89
C LEU A 91 5.35 -18.69 -5.95
N MET A 92 6.13 -18.52 -7.03
CA MET A 92 6.29 -19.52 -8.08
C MET A 92 6.86 -20.83 -7.53
N SER A 93 7.82 -20.76 -6.62
CA SER A 93 8.39 -21.94 -5.97
C SER A 93 7.35 -22.67 -5.10
N ASN A 94 6.56 -21.93 -4.31
CA ASN A 94 5.52 -22.53 -3.49
C ASN A 94 4.36 -23.12 -4.32
N LEU A 95 4.13 -22.61 -5.52
CA LEU A 95 3.16 -23.16 -6.48
C LEU A 95 3.71 -24.36 -7.29
N GLY A 96 4.99 -24.73 -7.11
CA GLY A 96 5.63 -25.78 -7.86
C GLY A 96 5.91 -25.45 -9.34
N ILE A 97 5.89 -24.15 -9.69
CA ILE A 97 6.13 -23.66 -11.06
C ILE A 97 7.62 -23.52 -11.33
N TRP A 98 8.40 -23.23 -10.29
CA TRP A 98 9.85 -23.01 -10.38
C TRP A 98 10.58 -23.62 -9.18
N GLU A 99 11.76 -24.17 -9.41
CA GLU A 99 12.62 -24.70 -8.34
C GLU A 99 13.72 -23.69 -8.02
N ILE A 100 13.85 -23.34 -6.72
CA ILE A 100 14.97 -22.51 -6.26
C ILE A 100 16.24 -23.35 -6.37
N PRO A 101 17.28 -22.87 -7.10
CA PRO A 101 18.55 -23.59 -7.18
C PRO A 101 19.15 -23.82 -5.77
N GLU A 102 19.71 -25.01 -5.52
CA GLU A 102 20.29 -25.38 -4.20
C GLU A 102 21.34 -24.37 -3.69
N ALA A 103 22.03 -23.68 -4.62
CA ALA A 103 23.02 -22.66 -4.27
C ALA A 103 22.45 -21.35 -3.73
N ASP A 104 21.16 -21.07 -3.98
CA ASP A 104 20.57 -19.75 -3.72
C ASP A 104 19.76 -19.64 -2.43
N ASN A 105 19.85 -20.59 -1.52
CA ASN A 105 19.12 -20.56 -0.25
C ASN A 105 17.67 -20.03 -0.37
N LYS A 106 16.78 -20.40 0.52
CA LYS A 106 15.38 -19.92 0.54
C LYS A 106 15.33 -18.40 0.40
N ILE A 107 14.55 -17.90 -0.56
CA ILE A 107 14.24 -16.49 -0.68
C ILE A 107 13.56 -16.05 0.61
N ALA A 108 14.20 -15.13 1.34
CA ALA A 108 13.63 -14.58 2.55
C ALA A 108 12.49 -13.63 2.21
N VAL A 109 11.29 -13.93 2.66
CA VAL A 109 10.13 -13.05 2.51
C VAL A 109 9.72 -12.49 3.87
N ARG A 110 9.20 -11.28 3.85
CA ARG A 110 8.69 -10.60 5.05
C ARG A 110 7.32 -11.15 5.41
N GLU A 111 7.00 -11.21 6.68
CA GLU A 111 5.62 -11.43 7.13
C GLU A 111 4.88 -10.10 7.04
N PRO A 112 3.84 -9.97 6.20
CA PRO A 112 3.14 -8.70 6.03
C PRO A 112 2.25 -8.38 7.23
N ILE A 113 2.03 -7.10 7.46
CA ILE A 113 0.95 -6.63 8.34
C ILE A 113 -0.36 -6.84 7.60
N ILE A 114 -1.32 -7.49 8.26
CA ILE A 114 -2.65 -7.73 7.72
C ILE A 114 -3.59 -6.70 8.32
N SER A 115 -4.27 -5.94 7.48
CA SER A 115 -5.20 -4.89 7.89
C SER A 115 -6.57 -5.09 7.26
N THR A 116 -7.60 -4.85 8.05
CA THR A 116 -8.98 -4.74 7.60
C THR A 116 -9.39 -3.28 7.45
N GLU A 117 -10.44 -3.00 6.70
CA GLU A 117 -10.88 -1.63 6.38
C GLU A 117 -11.10 -0.74 7.62
N GLY A 118 -11.58 -1.33 8.72
CA GLY A 118 -11.85 -0.59 9.95
C GLY A 118 -10.62 -0.15 10.75
N GLU A 119 -9.42 -0.55 10.34
CA GLU A 119 -8.15 -0.24 11.00
C GLU A 119 -7.35 0.83 10.28
N VAL A 120 -7.91 1.42 9.22
CA VAL A 120 -7.23 2.42 8.39
C VAL A 120 -7.79 3.80 8.65
N ASN A 121 -6.90 4.72 9.03
CA ASN A 121 -7.19 6.14 9.21
C ASN A 121 -6.77 6.92 7.96
N PHE A 122 -7.72 7.63 7.33
CA PHE A 122 -7.50 8.43 6.14
C PHE A 122 -7.27 9.89 6.54
N LEU A 123 -6.08 10.41 6.28
CA LEU A 123 -5.74 11.80 6.53
C LEU A 123 -5.85 12.60 5.24
N THR A 124 -6.70 13.63 5.26
CA THR A 124 -6.99 14.45 4.08
C THR A 124 -6.72 15.93 4.34
N ALA A 125 -6.43 16.64 3.26
CA ALA A 125 -6.27 18.08 3.29
C ALA A 125 -7.61 18.77 3.63
N LYS A 126 -7.64 19.59 4.65
CA LYS A 126 -8.80 20.45 5.00
C LYS A 126 -8.81 21.73 4.19
N GLU A 127 -7.65 22.16 3.71
CA GLU A 127 -7.41 23.34 2.91
C GLU A 127 -6.54 23.02 1.69
N SER A 128 -6.61 23.86 0.64
CA SER A 128 -5.72 23.75 -0.52
C SER A 128 -4.41 24.47 -0.25
N GLY A 129 -3.28 23.92 -0.73
CA GLY A 129 -1.96 24.51 -0.52
C GLY A 129 -0.83 23.62 -0.96
N ILE A 130 0.33 23.80 -0.37
CA ILE A 130 1.54 23.01 -0.58
C ILE A 130 1.74 22.10 0.63
N PHE A 131 1.66 20.80 0.42
CA PHE A 131 1.96 19.81 1.45
C PHE A 131 3.47 19.61 1.57
N VAL A 132 3.98 19.79 2.79
CA VAL A 132 5.39 19.55 3.14
C VAL A 132 5.42 18.41 4.15
N PRO A 133 5.87 17.22 3.76
CA PRO A 133 5.93 16.08 4.66
C PRO A 133 7.03 16.28 5.72
N SER A 134 6.74 15.89 6.97
CA SER A 134 7.71 15.81 8.07
C SER A 134 8.40 14.46 8.13
N ILE A 135 7.85 13.44 7.47
CA ILE A 135 8.37 12.09 7.34
C ILE A 135 8.82 11.82 5.90
N ASN A 136 9.90 11.06 5.72
CA ASN A 136 10.48 10.83 4.40
C ASN A 136 10.00 9.53 3.72
N SER A 137 9.37 8.63 4.47
CA SER A 137 8.94 7.31 3.98
C SER A 137 7.74 6.78 4.76
N CYS A 138 7.09 5.78 4.22
CA CYS A 138 6.17 4.93 4.97
C CYS A 138 6.92 4.20 6.09
N GLY A 139 6.23 3.91 7.20
CA GLY A 139 6.80 3.22 8.35
C GLY A 139 6.09 3.52 9.66
N ASN A 140 6.69 3.10 10.77
CA ASN A 140 6.13 3.27 12.10
C ASN A 140 5.95 4.74 12.47
N ILE A 141 4.86 5.02 13.18
CA ILE A 141 4.50 6.35 13.66
C ILE A 141 3.76 6.24 15.00
N HIS A 142 3.92 7.23 15.87
CA HIS A 142 3.18 7.33 17.13
C HIS A 142 2.05 8.36 17.03
N MET A 143 1.04 8.18 17.85
CA MET A 143 -0.04 9.15 17.99
C MET A 143 0.54 10.53 18.36
N GLY A 144 0.14 11.57 17.62
CA GLY A 144 0.64 12.94 17.77
C GLY A 144 1.92 13.25 17.00
N ASP A 145 2.59 12.26 16.41
CA ASP A 145 3.75 12.54 15.54
C ASP A 145 3.33 13.31 14.30
N ALA A 146 4.16 14.30 13.93
CA ALA A 146 3.93 15.12 12.75
C ALA A 146 4.12 14.30 11.46
N ILE A 147 3.10 14.28 10.61
CA ILE A 147 3.16 13.71 9.25
C ILE A 147 3.55 14.79 8.24
N GLY A 148 3.13 16.04 8.47
CA GLY A 148 3.47 17.17 7.61
C GLY A 148 2.58 18.37 7.82
N ASP A 149 2.84 19.40 7.03
CA ASP A 149 2.13 20.67 7.08
C ASP A 149 1.57 21.03 5.71
N ILE A 150 0.43 21.76 5.68
CA ILE A 150 -0.03 22.47 4.49
C ILE A 150 0.34 23.94 4.64
N ILE A 151 1.04 24.45 3.64
CA ILE A 151 1.51 25.82 3.58
C ILE A 151 0.70 26.59 2.53
N GLU A 152 0.25 27.79 2.89
CA GLU A 152 -0.32 28.76 1.97
C GLU A 152 0.83 29.32 1.11
N PRO A 153 0.75 29.22 -0.25
CA PRO A 153 1.93 29.44 -1.10
C PRO A 153 2.34 30.91 -1.29
N ILE A 154 1.49 31.87 -1.00
CA ILE A 154 1.77 33.31 -1.24
C ILE A 154 2.52 33.92 -0.04
N GLU A 155 2.03 33.67 1.16
CA GLU A 155 2.58 34.22 2.40
C GLU A 155 3.54 33.24 3.11
N GLY A 156 3.55 31.98 2.72
CA GLY A 156 4.38 30.95 3.32
C GLY A 156 3.96 30.51 4.71
N ARG A 157 2.75 30.83 5.14
CA ARG A 157 2.26 30.46 6.47
C ARG A 157 1.68 29.05 6.49
N ILE A 158 1.88 28.34 7.59
CA ILE A 158 1.25 27.05 7.83
C ILE A 158 -0.25 27.29 8.09
N ILE A 159 -1.10 26.57 7.37
CA ILE A 159 -2.57 26.65 7.47
C ILE A 159 -3.19 25.36 8.00
N GLN A 160 -2.43 24.25 8.00
CA GLN A 160 -2.86 23.01 8.60
C GLN A 160 -1.66 22.20 9.07
N HIS A 161 -1.67 21.72 10.31
CA HIS A 161 -0.79 20.66 10.80
C HIS A 161 -1.49 19.32 10.63
N ILE A 162 -0.73 18.31 10.20
CA ILE A 162 -1.18 16.93 10.04
C ILE A 162 -0.37 16.06 10.97
N GLU A 163 -1.05 15.43 11.92
CA GLU A 163 -0.48 14.53 12.92
C GLU A 163 -1.12 13.15 12.80
N SER A 164 -0.42 12.13 13.26
CA SER A 164 -1.00 10.79 13.34
C SER A 164 -2.06 10.74 14.45
N PRO A 165 -3.27 10.24 14.15
CA PRO A 165 -4.32 10.08 15.16
C PRO A 165 -4.11 8.84 16.04
N VAL A 166 -3.18 7.94 15.68
CA VAL A 166 -2.96 6.64 16.34
C VAL A 166 -1.50 6.25 16.32
N ASP A 167 -1.12 5.34 17.22
CA ASP A 167 0.11 4.55 17.07
C ASP A 167 -0.11 3.54 15.94
N GLY A 168 0.87 3.40 15.03
CA GLY A 168 0.69 2.49 13.93
C GLY A 168 1.72 2.61 12.82
N ILE A 169 1.27 2.42 11.58
CA ILE A 169 2.12 2.46 10.39
C ILE A 169 1.51 3.33 9.32
N VAL A 170 2.29 4.31 8.84
CA VAL A 170 1.98 5.03 7.61
C VAL A 170 2.32 4.12 6.44
N PHE A 171 1.34 3.67 5.68
CA PHE A 171 1.54 2.81 4.51
C PHE A 171 1.22 3.51 3.18
N THR A 172 0.66 4.72 3.23
CA THR A 172 0.48 5.62 2.09
C THR A 172 0.86 7.04 2.52
N LEU A 173 1.67 7.73 1.70
CA LEU A 173 2.10 9.11 1.96
C LEU A 173 2.04 9.95 0.69
N ARG A 174 1.56 11.18 0.80
CA ARG A 174 1.53 12.15 -0.31
C ARG A 174 2.93 12.51 -0.79
N GLU A 175 3.16 12.38 -2.11
CA GLU A 175 4.41 12.72 -2.82
C GLU A 175 4.29 14.01 -3.61
N ASN A 176 3.16 14.23 -4.27
CA ASN A 176 2.94 15.46 -5.02
C ASN A 176 2.58 16.58 -4.05
N PRO A 177 3.37 17.66 -3.99
CA PRO A 177 3.20 18.70 -2.97
C PRO A 177 1.94 19.56 -3.16
N VAL A 178 1.44 19.69 -4.39
CA VAL A 178 0.23 20.47 -4.62
C VAL A 178 -0.99 19.67 -4.15
N VAL A 179 -1.75 20.25 -3.23
CA VAL A 179 -2.94 19.60 -2.69
C VAL A 179 -4.16 20.53 -2.79
N TYR A 180 -5.27 19.92 -3.09
CA TYR A 180 -6.58 20.54 -3.01
C TYR A 180 -7.31 20.03 -1.76
N LYS A 181 -8.23 20.81 -1.25
CA LYS A 181 -9.12 20.38 -0.17
C LYS A 181 -9.74 19.01 -0.48
N GLY A 182 -9.67 18.08 0.48
CA GLY A 182 -10.11 16.69 0.32
C GLY A 182 -9.05 15.75 -0.27
N ALA A 183 -7.88 16.26 -0.72
CA ALA A 183 -6.82 15.40 -1.22
C ALA A 183 -6.28 14.49 -0.13
N LEU A 184 -6.02 13.21 -0.46
CA LEU A 184 -5.38 12.27 0.43
C LEU A 184 -3.93 12.69 0.71
N LEU A 185 -3.57 12.75 1.99
CA LEU A 185 -2.22 13.06 2.48
C LEU A 185 -1.49 11.82 2.99
N ALA A 186 -2.17 11.01 3.79
CA ALA A 186 -1.63 9.76 4.32
C ALA A 186 -2.75 8.76 4.64
N ARG A 187 -2.36 7.47 4.68
CA ARG A 187 -3.13 6.41 5.33
C ARG A 187 -2.28 5.82 6.45
N VAL A 188 -2.87 5.73 7.62
CA VAL A 188 -2.24 5.16 8.81
C VAL A 188 -3.05 3.94 9.24
N HIS A 189 -2.39 2.77 9.28
CA HIS A 189 -2.94 1.59 9.92
C HIS A 189 -2.66 1.65 11.40
N GLY A 190 -3.68 1.44 12.23
CA GLY A 190 -3.60 1.46 13.68
C GLY A 190 -4.98 1.36 14.30
N GLY A 191 -5.07 1.28 15.62
CA GLY A 191 -6.36 1.21 16.32
C GLY A 191 -7.33 2.31 15.89
N ARG A 192 -8.63 2.04 15.99
CA ARG A 192 -9.65 3.08 15.73
C ARG A 192 -9.57 4.18 16.81
N VAL A 193 -9.61 5.42 16.38
CA VAL A 193 -9.91 6.57 17.23
C VAL A 193 -11.40 6.62 17.54
#